data_1d531d20d145cbb61da8b361d1384cad
#
_entry.id   1d531d20d145cbb61da8b361d1384cad
#
_cell.length_a   1.000
_cell.length_b   1.000
_cell.length_c   1.000
_cell.angle_alpha   90.00
_cell.angle_beta   90.00
_cell.angle_gamma   90.00
#
_symmetry.space_group_name_H-M   'P 1'
#
loop_
_entity.id
_entity.type
_entity.pdbx_description
1 polymer ?
#
loop_
_entity_poly.entity_id
_entity_poly.type
_entity_poly.pdbx_seq_one_letter_code
_entity_poly.pdbx_strand_id
1 'polypeptide(L)'
;MDHPFAPSPPVCFRSSNSRRPLVGANHTSARFCSRIQGFFDLFFLAMDPAAKPISVRNLLVRALLFFLFVFLLRFVYVVTVHGGTCATGDFCLFSSPAEPVAVDGTGAVSGAGSASAAVASVHAGLGTAATPALRALWTSREWRKAVEFYSSVFQNLVAEGFLSPASKSLCVDSPAGYEVLALKEIGVADAVGVAKKSAPPLVVGGADSLRLPFGNGTFDFVFAGRSLDRSKQPANLAAEIARTLKPHWFLVVLTASAHDAYSRHSLAELFPDCITVRSRVIHSPDSAKPLWEIVFQKQQGTQIVSPNGKSGGDCPIPEHKLEILRSAEPLIEEEPLKPWITLKRNIQNVKYLPSVADISFKPRYIYIDVGARSYGSSIGSWFRKQYPKQNHTFEVFAIEADRAFQDEYATKKAVKLLPFAAWVRNETLTFEINRDPENHDDVEKGRGMGRIRPAGGSDGRVSSGEVHAIQGFDFAAWLKRTVTERDYVVMKMDVEGTEFDLVPRLFETGGICLIDELFLECHYNRWQKCCPGQRSPKYQNTYGECLKLFSRLRDGGVLVHQWW
;
A
#
# COMPACT_ATOMS: atom_id res chain seq x y z
N MET A 1 -40.39 38.51 -17.82
CA MET A 1 -41.53 37.55 -17.78
C MET A 1 -40.91 36.18 -17.69
N ASP A 2 -40.98 35.70 -16.52
CA ASP A 2 -40.30 34.56 -15.94
C ASP A 2 -41.04 33.27 -16.16
N HIS A 3 -40.31 32.16 -16.24
CA HIS A 3 -40.74 30.88 -15.66
C HIS A 3 -39.56 29.95 -15.41
N PRO A 4 -39.44 29.33 -14.21
CA PRO A 4 -38.38 28.42 -13.87
C PRO A 4 -38.70 26.98 -14.30
N PHE A 5 -37.71 26.29 -14.85
CA PHE A 5 -37.82 24.87 -15.19
C PHE A 5 -37.64 24.00 -13.93
N ALA A 6 -38.59 23.13 -13.69
CA ALA A 6 -38.55 22.06 -12.72
C ALA A 6 -37.84 20.82 -13.33
N PRO A 7 -37.15 19.99 -12.54
CA PRO A 7 -36.49 18.78 -13.04
C PRO A 7 -37.48 17.62 -13.22
N SER A 8 -37.37 16.93 -14.36
CA SER A 8 -38.14 15.73 -14.71
C SER A 8 -37.62 14.49 -13.97
N PRO A 9 -38.51 13.52 -13.66
CA PRO A 9 -38.12 12.28 -12.98
C PRO A 9 -37.50 11.25 -13.95
N PRO A 10 -36.74 10.28 -13.44
CA PRO A 10 -36.02 9.28 -14.26
C PRO A 10 -36.98 8.26 -14.89
N VAL A 11 -36.77 8.01 -16.17
CA VAL A 11 -37.49 7.04 -17.00
C VAL A 11 -36.96 5.63 -16.77
N CYS A 12 -37.86 4.72 -16.36
CA CYS A 12 -37.56 3.28 -16.35
C CYS A 12 -37.68 2.71 -17.78
N PHE A 13 -36.57 2.17 -18.30
CA PHE A 13 -36.59 1.41 -19.55
C PHE A 13 -37.27 0.06 -19.35
N ARG A 14 -38.36 -0.15 -20.09
CA ARG A 14 -39.09 -1.42 -20.21
C ARG A 14 -38.59 -2.13 -21.46
N SER A 15 -37.83 -3.20 -21.31
CA SER A 15 -37.49 -4.11 -22.41
C SER A 15 -38.62 -5.12 -22.57
N SER A 16 -39.24 -5.11 -23.74
CA SER A 16 -40.21 -6.10 -24.18
C SER A 16 -39.51 -7.19 -24.98
N ASN A 17 -39.57 -8.46 -24.56
CA ASN A 17 -39.88 -9.55 -25.49
C ASN A 17 -40.19 -10.89 -24.81
N SER A 18 -41.41 -11.37 -25.15
CA SER A 18 -41.73 -12.75 -25.57
C SER A 18 -41.81 -13.91 -24.57
N ARG A 19 -43.07 -14.16 -24.16
CA ARG A 19 -43.78 -15.47 -24.10
C ARG A 19 -43.14 -16.69 -23.38
N ARG A 20 -43.64 -17.10 -22.23
CA ARG A 20 -44.66 -18.09 -21.92
C ARG A 20 -44.83 -18.27 -20.39
N PRO A 21 -45.99 -18.73 -19.90
CA PRO A 21 -46.31 -18.70 -18.49
C PRO A 21 -45.86 -19.95 -17.78
N LEU A 22 -45.36 -19.82 -16.55
CA LEU A 22 -45.33 -20.89 -15.55
C LEU A 22 -45.94 -20.38 -14.25
N VAL A 23 -46.84 -21.17 -13.77
CA VAL A 23 -47.71 -21.02 -12.60
C VAL A 23 -46.88 -21.15 -11.33
N GLY A 24 -47.16 -20.30 -10.33
CA GLY A 24 -46.85 -20.51 -8.93
C GLY A 24 -45.66 -19.73 -8.38
N ALA A 25 -45.87 -18.52 -7.93
CA ALA A 25 -45.00 -17.86 -6.98
C ALA A 25 -45.85 -17.12 -5.92
N ASN A 26 -45.58 -17.49 -4.69
CA ASN A 26 -46.29 -17.13 -3.47
C ASN A 26 -46.35 -15.59 -3.22
N HIS A 27 -47.51 -15.15 -2.75
CA HIS A 27 -47.91 -13.77 -2.40
C HIS A 27 -47.16 -13.14 -1.20
N THR A 28 -46.11 -13.71 -0.68
CA THR A 28 -45.38 -13.18 0.50
C THR A 28 -44.26 -12.23 0.20
N SER A 29 -43.71 -12.22 -1.03
CA SER A 29 -42.55 -11.37 -1.38
C SER A 29 -42.87 -9.89 -1.65
N ALA A 30 -44.10 -9.58 -2.11
CA ALA A 30 -44.50 -8.21 -2.47
C ALA A 30 -44.82 -7.30 -1.25
N ARG A 31 -45.19 -7.90 -0.11
CA ARG A 31 -45.47 -7.12 1.12
C ARG A 31 -44.22 -6.77 1.94
N PHE A 32 -43.10 -7.44 1.70
CA PHE A 32 -41.84 -7.17 2.39
C PHE A 32 -41.11 -5.97 1.78
N CYS A 33 -41.17 -5.81 0.46
CA CYS A 33 -40.52 -4.69 -0.24
C CYS A 33 -41.18 -3.34 0.06
N SER A 34 -42.50 -3.29 0.21
CA SER A 34 -43.23 -2.04 0.50
C SER A 34 -43.04 -1.52 1.94
N ARG A 35 -42.72 -2.42 2.89
CA ARG A 35 -42.41 -2.02 4.28
C ARG A 35 -41.00 -1.48 4.47
N ILE A 36 -40.03 -1.94 3.67
CA ILE A 36 -38.65 -1.43 3.71
C ILE A 36 -38.57 -0.03 3.08
N GLN A 37 -39.33 0.22 2.00
CA GLN A 37 -39.39 1.53 1.35
C GLN A 37 -39.94 2.61 2.29
N GLY A 38 -41.03 2.31 3.05
CA GLY A 38 -41.58 3.26 4.03
C GLY A 38 -40.66 3.55 5.22
N PHE A 39 -39.70 2.68 5.51
CA PHE A 39 -38.71 2.87 6.58
C PHE A 39 -37.55 3.78 6.12
N PHE A 40 -37.15 3.67 4.87
CA PHE A 40 -36.13 4.55 4.26
C PHE A 40 -36.64 5.97 4.09
N ASP A 41 -37.90 6.17 3.67
CA ASP A 41 -38.50 7.49 3.53
C ASP A 41 -38.61 8.22 4.88
N LEU A 42 -38.89 7.51 5.97
CA LEU A 42 -38.90 8.08 7.33
C LEU A 42 -37.51 8.47 7.83
N PHE A 43 -36.45 7.80 7.35
CA PHE A 43 -35.07 8.09 7.74
C PHE A 43 -34.49 9.30 6.99
N PHE A 44 -34.87 9.49 5.71
CA PHE A 44 -34.42 10.63 4.91
C PHE A 44 -35.16 11.94 5.23
N LEU A 45 -36.39 11.88 5.69
CA LEU A 45 -37.15 13.06 6.15
C LEU A 45 -36.60 13.69 7.45
N ALA A 46 -35.66 13.00 8.13
CA ALA A 46 -35.03 13.50 9.37
C ALA A 46 -33.71 14.24 9.15
N MET A 47 -33.25 14.44 7.89
CA MET A 47 -31.99 15.10 7.55
C MET A 47 -32.20 16.38 6.74
N ASP A 48 -32.89 17.38 7.33
CA ASP A 48 -32.99 18.72 6.77
C ASP A 48 -31.86 19.61 7.31
N PRO A 49 -31.00 20.22 6.47
CA PRO A 49 -29.79 20.93 6.92
C PRO A 49 -30.03 22.34 7.48
N ALA A 50 -31.26 22.76 7.69
CA ALA A 50 -31.60 24.11 8.15
C ALA A 50 -32.26 24.15 9.53
N ALA A 51 -31.70 23.52 10.55
CA ALA A 51 -32.32 23.56 11.88
C ALA A 51 -31.34 23.70 13.05
N LYS A 52 -31.59 24.71 13.85
CA LYS A 52 -31.33 25.02 15.27
C LYS A 52 -30.52 24.01 16.10
N PRO A 53 -29.79 24.43 17.16
CA PRO A 53 -28.86 23.55 17.93
C PRO A 53 -29.60 22.32 18.46
N ILE A 54 -29.06 21.16 18.08
CA ILE A 54 -29.63 19.86 18.43
C ILE A 54 -29.42 19.64 19.94
N SER A 55 -30.53 19.47 20.68
CA SER A 55 -30.50 19.08 22.09
C SER A 55 -29.77 17.73 22.25
N VAL A 56 -28.89 17.62 23.26
CA VAL A 56 -28.15 16.40 23.62
C VAL A 56 -29.07 15.17 23.74
N ARG A 57 -30.29 15.38 24.21
CA ARG A 57 -31.35 14.35 24.31
C ARG A 57 -31.70 13.74 22.93
N ASN A 58 -31.80 14.56 21.86
CA ASN A 58 -32.11 14.07 20.52
C ASN A 58 -30.92 13.33 19.89
N LEU A 59 -29.67 13.70 20.23
CA LEU A 59 -28.48 13.00 19.80
C LEU A 59 -28.41 11.59 20.42
N LEU A 60 -28.69 11.50 21.73
CA LEU A 60 -28.72 10.22 22.46
C LEU A 60 -29.80 9.27 21.94
N VAL A 61 -31.01 9.78 21.66
CA VAL A 61 -32.09 8.97 21.09
C VAL A 61 -31.71 8.44 19.69
N ARG A 62 -31.10 9.27 18.85
CA ARG A 62 -30.63 8.84 17.52
C ARG A 62 -29.53 7.79 17.61
N ALA A 63 -28.57 7.96 18.51
CA ALA A 63 -27.51 6.99 18.77
C ALA A 63 -28.10 5.64 19.24
N LEU A 64 -29.07 5.67 20.17
CA LEU A 64 -29.72 4.48 20.70
C LEU A 64 -30.51 3.73 19.61
N LEU A 65 -31.24 4.46 18.76
CA LEU A 65 -31.94 3.88 17.61
C LEU A 65 -30.99 3.27 16.57
N PHE A 66 -29.83 3.89 16.33
CA PHE A 66 -28.81 3.36 15.45
C PHE A 66 -28.20 2.05 15.99
N PHE A 67 -27.88 2.00 17.27
CA PHE A 67 -27.36 0.77 17.91
C PHE A 67 -28.41 -0.35 17.90
N LEU A 68 -29.67 -0.04 18.14
CA LEU A 68 -30.77 -1.00 18.08
C LEU A 68 -30.95 -1.54 16.65
N PHE A 69 -30.83 -0.71 15.64
CA PHE A 69 -30.88 -1.11 14.23
C PHE A 69 -29.71 -2.03 13.84
N VAL A 70 -28.47 -1.68 14.24
CA VAL A 70 -27.28 -2.52 14.01
C VAL A 70 -27.42 -3.87 14.71
N PHE A 71 -27.97 -3.88 15.94
CA PHE A 71 -28.22 -5.12 16.69
C PHE A 71 -29.26 -6.01 16.00
N LEU A 72 -30.36 -5.42 15.50
CA LEU A 72 -31.38 -6.15 14.74
C LEU A 72 -30.85 -6.69 13.41
N LEU A 73 -30.03 -5.92 12.68
CA LEU A 73 -29.36 -6.40 11.47
C LEU A 73 -28.45 -7.59 11.75
N ARG A 74 -27.68 -7.50 12.83
CA ARG A 74 -26.77 -8.58 13.25
C ARG A 74 -27.55 -9.82 13.70
N PHE A 75 -28.67 -9.64 14.38
CA PHE A 75 -29.58 -10.73 14.78
C PHE A 75 -30.19 -11.42 13.56
N VAL A 76 -30.71 -10.65 12.60
CA VAL A 76 -31.26 -11.18 11.34
C VAL A 76 -30.18 -11.91 10.55
N TYR A 77 -28.95 -11.36 10.46
CA TYR A 77 -27.84 -12.00 9.80
C TYR A 77 -27.46 -13.35 10.44
N VAL A 78 -27.37 -13.39 11.77
CA VAL A 78 -27.08 -14.64 12.50
C VAL A 78 -28.17 -15.68 12.29
N VAL A 79 -29.44 -15.28 12.33
CA VAL A 79 -30.58 -16.20 12.14
C VAL A 79 -30.67 -16.70 10.69
N THR A 80 -30.34 -15.86 9.70
CA THR A 80 -30.43 -16.26 8.28
C THR A 80 -29.21 -17.04 7.77
N VAL A 81 -28.01 -16.75 8.30
CA VAL A 81 -26.75 -17.38 7.83
C VAL A 81 -26.43 -18.66 8.62
N HIS A 82 -26.80 -18.72 9.90
CA HIS A 82 -26.62 -19.93 10.74
C HIS A 82 -27.86 -20.80 10.94
N GLY A 83 -29.00 -20.40 10.35
CA GLY A 83 -30.29 -21.11 10.45
C GLY A 83 -30.47 -22.31 9.50
N GLY A 84 -29.41 -22.95 9.02
CA GLY A 84 -29.47 -24.16 8.21
C GLY A 84 -29.34 -25.41 9.07
N THR A 85 -30.49 -26.15 9.22
CA THR A 85 -30.63 -27.50 9.79
C THR A 85 -30.63 -27.62 11.33
N CYS A 86 -31.76 -27.31 11.94
CA CYS A 86 -32.28 -28.09 13.07
C CYS A 86 -33.75 -28.36 12.81
N ALA A 87 -34.06 -29.62 12.50
CA ALA A 87 -35.43 -30.12 12.49
C ALA A 87 -35.88 -30.34 13.95
N THR A 88 -37.05 -29.76 14.27
CA THR A 88 -37.88 -29.98 15.47
C THR A 88 -37.25 -29.66 16.84
N GLY A 89 -37.65 -28.51 17.35
CA GLY A 89 -37.99 -28.21 18.74
C GLY A 89 -37.02 -28.67 19.82
N ASP A 90 -35.98 -27.86 20.09
CA ASP A 90 -35.47 -27.66 21.44
C ASP A 90 -34.39 -26.56 21.44
N PHE A 91 -34.43 -25.69 22.43
CA PHE A 91 -33.46 -24.64 22.68
C PHE A 91 -32.11 -25.25 23.07
N CYS A 92 -31.14 -25.31 22.19
CA CYS A 92 -29.77 -25.71 22.52
C CYS A 92 -28.98 -24.53 23.12
N LEU A 93 -29.10 -24.37 24.42
CA LEU A 93 -28.14 -23.67 25.28
C LEU A 93 -27.41 -24.77 26.08
N PHE A 94 -26.10 -24.93 25.84
CA PHE A 94 -25.16 -25.84 26.50
C PHE A 94 -25.19 -27.31 26.08
N SER A 95 -24.16 -27.71 25.31
CA SER A 95 -23.75 -29.12 25.15
C SER A 95 -22.69 -29.46 26.18
N SER A 96 -22.99 -30.37 27.06
CA SER A 96 -22.03 -31.04 27.96
C SER A 96 -21.15 -32.03 27.19
N PRO A 97 -19.91 -32.32 27.63
CA PRO A 97 -19.02 -33.23 26.95
C PRO A 97 -19.47 -34.69 27.11
N ALA A 98 -19.50 -35.42 25.98
CA ALA A 98 -19.78 -36.87 25.97
C ALA A 98 -18.55 -37.64 26.46
N GLU A 99 -18.80 -38.58 27.36
CA GLU A 99 -17.84 -39.56 27.86
C GLU A 99 -17.42 -40.58 26.77
N PRO A 100 -16.21 -41.16 26.87
CA PRO A 100 -15.73 -42.13 25.88
C PRO A 100 -16.32 -43.53 26.12
N VAL A 101 -16.94 -44.05 25.08
CA VAL A 101 -17.36 -45.46 25.04
C VAL A 101 -16.14 -46.32 24.67
N ALA A 102 -15.83 -47.28 25.56
CA ALA A 102 -14.87 -48.33 25.30
C ALA A 102 -15.49 -49.36 24.34
N VAL A 103 -14.79 -49.70 23.25
CA VAL A 103 -15.08 -50.84 22.40
C VAL A 103 -13.86 -51.72 22.35
N ASP A 104 -14.00 -52.90 22.97
CA ASP A 104 -13.14 -54.06 22.82
C ASP A 104 -13.36 -54.70 21.44
N GLY A 105 -12.32 -55.11 20.77
CA GLY A 105 -12.45 -55.85 19.52
C GLY A 105 -11.15 -56.10 18.77
N THR A 106 -10.51 -57.20 19.09
CA THR A 106 -9.37 -57.87 18.44
C THR A 106 -9.48 -57.95 16.91
N GLY A 107 -8.40 -57.55 16.20
CA GLY A 107 -8.25 -57.83 14.78
C GLY A 107 -6.90 -57.30 14.26
N ALA A 108 -5.92 -58.16 14.16
CA ALA A 108 -4.57 -57.88 13.66
C ALA A 108 -4.57 -57.64 12.14
N VAL A 109 -4.00 -56.52 11.68
CA VAL A 109 -3.38 -56.39 10.36
C VAL A 109 -2.09 -55.59 10.52
N SER A 110 -1.00 -56.22 10.20
CA SER A 110 0.36 -55.72 10.21
C SER A 110 0.63 -54.78 9.02
N GLY A 111 1.28 -53.60 9.29
CA GLY A 111 1.99 -52.88 8.27
C GLY A 111 1.67 -51.37 8.21
N ALA A 112 2.08 -50.57 9.23
CA ALA A 112 2.35 -49.15 9.14
C ALA A 112 2.86 -48.62 10.50
N GLY A 113 3.94 -49.17 11.00
CA GLY A 113 4.35 -48.99 12.40
C GLY A 113 5.48 -47.98 12.70
N SER A 114 5.92 -47.18 11.74
CA SER A 114 7.10 -46.30 12.02
C SER A 114 6.77 -44.81 12.18
N ALA A 115 5.77 -44.27 11.46
CA ALA A 115 5.43 -42.87 11.54
C ALA A 115 4.59 -42.50 12.77
N SER A 116 3.68 -43.40 13.19
CA SER A 116 2.77 -43.16 14.32
C SER A 116 3.48 -43.13 15.68
N ALA A 117 4.53 -43.91 15.86
CA ALA A 117 5.30 -43.93 17.11
C ALA A 117 6.15 -42.67 17.30
N ALA A 118 6.70 -42.08 16.21
CA ALA A 118 7.46 -40.83 16.26
C ALA A 118 6.56 -39.65 16.61
N VAL A 119 5.35 -39.58 16.04
CA VAL A 119 4.35 -38.53 16.35
C VAL A 119 3.89 -38.63 17.81
N ALA A 120 3.61 -39.83 18.30
CA ALA A 120 3.21 -40.04 19.71
C ALA A 120 4.32 -39.61 20.69
N SER A 121 5.62 -39.86 20.38
CA SER A 121 6.74 -39.45 21.23
C SER A 121 6.95 -37.94 21.26
N VAL A 122 6.74 -37.22 20.15
CA VAL A 122 6.80 -35.76 20.10
C VAL A 122 5.67 -35.14 20.94
N HIS A 123 4.46 -35.67 20.87
CA HIS A 123 3.32 -35.21 21.70
C HIS A 123 3.52 -35.48 23.20
N ALA A 124 4.13 -36.63 23.57
CA ALA A 124 4.44 -36.96 24.96
C ALA A 124 5.52 -36.00 25.56
N GLY A 125 6.53 -35.62 24.78
CA GLY A 125 7.56 -34.65 25.19
C GLY A 125 7.06 -33.21 25.37
N LEU A 126 6.07 -32.80 24.59
CA LEU A 126 5.42 -31.47 24.70
C LEU A 126 4.67 -31.27 26.03
N GLY A 127 4.12 -32.34 26.59
CA GLY A 127 3.28 -32.29 27.80
C GLY A 127 3.98 -31.91 29.08
N THR A 128 5.27 -32.18 29.25
CA THR A 128 6.03 -32.00 30.49
C THR A 128 6.65 -30.62 30.65
N ALA A 129 7.00 -29.94 29.56
CA ALA A 129 7.67 -28.63 29.57
C ALA A 129 6.75 -27.43 29.35
N ALA A 130 5.47 -27.62 29.01
CA ALA A 130 4.55 -26.56 28.64
C ALA A 130 3.73 -26.03 29.81
N THR A 131 3.47 -24.72 29.84
CA THR A 131 2.50 -24.12 30.78
C THR A 131 1.09 -24.61 30.50
N PRO A 132 0.15 -24.58 31.48
CA PRO A 132 -1.25 -24.97 31.24
C PRO A 132 -1.93 -24.25 30.08
N ALA A 133 -1.64 -22.95 29.91
CA ALA A 133 -2.17 -22.14 28.81
C ALA A 133 -1.65 -22.60 27.44
N LEU A 134 -0.37 -22.98 27.33
CA LEU A 134 0.20 -23.52 26.09
C LEU A 134 -0.35 -24.91 25.76
N ARG A 135 -0.59 -25.75 26.79
CA ARG A 135 -1.25 -27.07 26.58
C ARG A 135 -2.66 -26.90 26.01
N ALA A 136 -3.46 -25.99 26.59
CA ALA A 136 -4.79 -25.69 26.11
C ALA A 136 -4.78 -25.20 24.66
N LEU A 137 -3.81 -24.34 24.30
CA LEU A 137 -3.63 -23.85 22.93
C LEU A 137 -3.31 -25.01 21.97
N TRP A 138 -2.33 -25.85 22.31
CA TRP A 138 -1.87 -26.94 21.42
C TRP A 138 -2.88 -28.09 21.26
N THR A 139 -3.90 -28.15 22.12
CA THR A 139 -5.02 -29.08 21.99
C THR A 139 -6.21 -28.50 21.24
N SER A 140 -6.19 -27.19 20.92
CA SER A 140 -7.29 -26.54 20.20
C SER A 140 -7.40 -27.03 18.76
N ARG A 141 -8.63 -27.05 18.23
CA ARG A 141 -8.91 -27.49 16.86
C ARG A 141 -8.26 -26.56 15.83
N GLU A 142 -8.24 -25.27 16.09
CA GLU A 142 -7.64 -24.24 15.25
C GLU A 142 -6.14 -24.45 15.14
N TRP A 143 -5.47 -24.72 16.25
CA TRP A 143 -4.04 -24.97 16.27
C TRP A 143 -3.67 -26.23 15.47
N ARG A 144 -4.43 -27.32 15.62
CA ARG A 144 -4.22 -28.56 14.83
C ARG A 144 -4.41 -28.32 13.34
N LYS A 145 -5.44 -27.58 12.92
CA LYS A 145 -5.64 -27.23 11.51
C LYS A 145 -4.47 -26.44 10.94
N ALA A 146 -3.88 -25.53 11.75
CA ALA A 146 -2.70 -24.80 11.34
C ALA A 146 -1.50 -25.74 11.16
N VAL A 147 -1.27 -26.68 12.08
CA VAL A 147 -0.21 -27.71 11.95
C VAL A 147 -0.42 -28.54 10.68
N GLU A 148 -1.62 -29.06 10.42
CA GLU A 148 -1.94 -29.82 9.20
C GLU A 148 -1.66 -29.01 7.92
N PHE A 149 -2.05 -27.74 7.89
CA PHE A 149 -1.77 -26.85 6.77
C PHE A 149 -0.26 -26.70 6.52
N TYR A 150 0.52 -26.37 7.57
CA TYR A 150 1.96 -26.20 7.41
C TYR A 150 2.66 -27.53 7.11
N SER A 151 2.20 -28.67 7.66
CA SER A 151 2.73 -29.98 7.30
C SER A 151 2.58 -30.26 5.80
N SER A 152 1.44 -29.93 5.22
CA SER A 152 1.23 -30.03 3.76
C SER A 152 2.16 -29.11 2.97
N VAL A 153 2.36 -27.86 3.42
CA VAL A 153 3.29 -26.92 2.78
C VAL A 153 4.72 -27.49 2.81
N PHE A 154 5.18 -27.96 3.96
CA PHE A 154 6.53 -28.46 4.13
C PHE A 154 6.77 -29.81 3.40
N GLN A 155 5.78 -30.71 3.34
CA GLN A 155 5.85 -31.93 2.53
C GLN A 155 6.09 -31.60 1.04
N ASN A 156 5.41 -30.60 0.51
CA ASN A 156 5.65 -30.14 -0.86
C ASN A 156 7.07 -29.59 -1.04
N LEU A 157 7.60 -28.84 -0.05
CA LEU A 157 8.98 -28.33 -0.09
C LEU A 157 10.00 -29.45 -0.01
N VAL A 158 9.73 -30.53 0.75
CA VAL A 158 10.59 -31.75 0.78
C VAL A 158 10.55 -32.46 -0.58
N ALA A 159 9.36 -32.64 -1.15
CA ALA A 159 9.20 -33.31 -2.45
C ALA A 159 9.92 -32.58 -3.59
N GLU A 160 10.04 -31.25 -3.50
CA GLU A 160 10.72 -30.42 -4.49
C GLU A 160 12.23 -30.18 -4.15
N GLY A 161 12.73 -30.74 -3.04
CA GLY A 161 14.14 -30.63 -2.65
C GLY A 161 14.56 -29.32 -2.00
N PHE A 162 13.64 -28.45 -1.62
CA PHE A 162 13.93 -27.19 -0.91
C PHE A 162 14.10 -27.37 0.60
N LEU A 163 13.63 -28.49 1.14
CA LEU A 163 13.74 -28.85 2.54
C LEU A 163 14.16 -30.32 2.66
N SER A 164 15.06 -30.65 3.58
CA SER A 164 15.49 -32.01 3.87
C SER A 164 15.14 -32.37 5.33
N PRO A 165 14.80 -33.63 5.64
CA PRO A 165 14.67 -34.10 7.02
C PRO A 165 15.91 -33.84 7.89
N ALA A 166 17.12 -33.82 7.29
CA ALA A 166 18.37 -33.52 7.99
C ALA A 166 18.65 -32.01 8.17
N SER A 167 17.77 -31.12 7.64
CA SER A 167 17.98 -29.68 7.69
C SER A 167 17.81 -29.12 9.09
N LYS A 168 18.75 -28.29 9.53
CA LYS A 168 18.58 -27.42 10.69
C LYS A 168 17.68 -26.26 10.32
N SER A 169 16.48 -26.20 10.89
CA SER A 169 15.38 -25.35 10.44
C SER A 169 14.98 -24.29 11.46
N LEU A 170 14.72 -23.06 11.00
CA LEU A 170 14.22 -21.94 11.80
C LEU A 170 12.84 -21.51 11.32
N CYS A 171 11.87 -21.38 12.23
CA CYS A 171 10.59 -20.70 12.00
C CYS A 171 10.60 -19.33 12.66
N VAL A 172 10.48 -18.26 11.86
CA VAL A 172 10.56 -16.87 12.32
C VAL A 172 9.16 -16.34 12.67
N ASP A 173 9.05 -15.66 13.83
CA ASP A 173 7.80 -15.11 14.35
C ASP A 173 6.68 -16.16 14.46
N SER A 174 7.01 -17.28 15.11
CA SER A 174 6.16 -18.45 15.34
C SER A 174 5.70 -18.53 16.81
N PRO A 175 4.82 -17.61 17.29
CA PRO A 175 4.50 -17.49 18.71
C PRO A 175 3.73 -18.70 19.27
N ALA A 176 3.01 -19.42 18.44
CA ALA A 176 2.26 -20.63 18.81
C ALA A 176 3.00 -21.94 18.55
N GLY A 177 4.08 -21.91 17.75
CA GLY A 177 4.93 -23.06 17.45
C GLY A 177 4.33 -24.11 16.50
N TYR A 178 3.22 -23.81 15.82
CA TYR A 178 2.57 -24.79 14.91
C TYR A 178 3.45 -25.10 13.70
N GLU A 179 4.20 -24.16 13.16
CA GLU A 179 5.16 -24.39 12.07
C GLU A 179 6.30 -25.32 12.51
N VAL A 180 6.78 -25.15 13.74
CA VAL A 180 7.85 -25.97 14.29
C VAL A 180 7.37 -27.41 14.50
N LEU A 181 6.15 -27.59 15.05
CA LEU A 181 5.59 -28.92 15.21
C LEU A 181 5.36 -29.59 13.85
N ALA A 182 4.82 -28.86 12.88
CA ALA A 182 4.62 -29.36 11.52
C ALA A 182 5.93 -29.89 10.89
N LEU A 183 7.04 -29.16 11.05
CA LEU A 183 8.37 -29.61 10.61
C LEU A 183 8.78 -30.91 11.31
N LYS A 184 8.60 -30.99 12.63
CA LYS A 184 8.95 -32.20 13.40
C LYS A 184 8.10 -33.41 13.02
N GLU A 185 6.78 -33.23 12.78
CA GLU A 185 5.88 -34.31 12.35
C GLU A 185 6.23 -34.89 10.99
N ILE A 186 6.79 -34.08 10.06
CA ILE A 186 7.26 -34.58 8.75
C ILE A 186 8.69 -35.11 8.79
N GLY A 187 9.33 -35.19 9.99
CA GLY A 187 10.64 -35.79 10.17
C GLY A 187 11.82 -34.83 10.24
N VAL A 188 11.60 -33.50 10.18
CA VAL A 188 12.67 -32.48 10.38
C VAL A 188 12.88 -32.28 11.87
N ALA A 189 13.73 -33.11 12.48
CA ALA A 189 13.89 -33.16 13.94
C ALA A 189 14.55 -31.91 14.52
N ASP A 190 15.56 -31.32 13.84
CA ASP A 190 16.28 -30.11 14.27
C ASP A 190 15.56 -28.84 13.78
N ALA A 191 14.34 -28.61 14.32
CA ALA A 191 13.55 -27.44 14.04
C ALA A 191 13.29 -26.62 15.30
N VAL A 192 13.46 -25.30 15.23
CA VAL A 192 13.23 -24.34 16.31
C VAL A 192 12.43 -23.14 15.81
N GLY A 193 11.52 -22.65 16.63
CA GLY A 193 10.82 -21.40 16.42
C GLY A 193 11.46 -20.26 17.20
N VAL A 194 11.28 -19.04 16.71
CA VAL A 194 11.64 -17.83 17.44
C VAL A 194 10.49 -16.84 17.42
N ALA A 195 10.21 -16.23 18.57
CA ALA A 195 9.19 -15.20 18.73
C ALA A 195 9.56 -14.22 19.86
N LYS A 196 8.79 -13.15 20.00
CA LYS A 196 8.98 -12.18 21.09
C LYS A 196 8.86 -12.82 22.48
N LYS A 197 7.90 -13.74 22.64
CA LYS A 197 7.72 -14.54 23.86
C LYS A 197 8.08 -15.99 23.59
N SER A 198 8.75 -16.63 24.56
CA SER A 198 9.07 -18.06 24.47
C SER A 198 7.82 -18.94 24.64
N ALA A 199 7.79 -20.07 23.96
CA ALA A 199 6.83 -21.15 24.10
C ALA A 199 7.56 -22.51 24.07
N PRO A 200 8.29 -22.84 25.17
CA PRO A 200 9.05 -24.09 25.19
C PRO A 200 8.16 -25.33 25.10
N PRO A 201 8.64 -26.43 24.48
CA PRO A 201 9.97 -26.64 23.93
C PRO A 201 10.13 -26.20 22.47
N LEU A 202 9.09 -25.64 21.82
CA LEU A 202 9.08 -25.37 20.38
C LEU A 202 9.69 -24.00 20.02
N VAL A 203 9.51 -22.97 20.90
CA VAL A 203 9.80 -21.59 20.53
C VAL A 203 10.72 -20.94 21.56
N VAL A 204 11.82 -20.37 21.08
CA VAL A 204 12.75 -19.55 21.85
C VAL A 204 12.23 -18.11 21.90
N GLY A 205 12.32 -17.48 23.05
CA GLY A 205 11.96 -16.08 23.24
C GLY A 205 13.11 -15.12 22.94
N GLY A 206 12.78 -13.81 22.99
CA GLY A 206 13.78 -12.75 22.86
C GLY A 206 14.06 -12.33 21.41
N ALA A 207 13.22 -12.75 20.45
CA ALA A 207 13.28 -12.21 19.11
C ALA A 207 12.83 -10.75 19.10
N ASP A 208 13.76 -9.89 18.70
CA ASP A 208 13.44 -8.54 18.23
C ASP A 208 13.57 -8.54 16.70
N SER A 209 12.73 -7.78 16.01
CA SER A 209 12.83 -7.58 14.57
C SER A 209 14.20 -7.05 14.12
N LEU A 210 14.97 -6.48 15.05
CA LEU A 210 16.29 -5.93 14.79
C LEU A 210 17.42 -6.96 14.98
N ARG A 211 17.18 -8.07 15.71
CA ARG A 211 18.21 -9.10 15.93
C ARG A 211 17.60 -10.44 16.34
N LEU A 212 17.90 -11.48 15.57
CA LEU A 212 17.59 -12.85 15.93
C LEU A 212 18.69 -13.43 16.85
N PRO A 213 18.34 -14.21 17.91
CA PRO A 213 19.31 -14.73 18.88
C PRO A 213 20.16 -15.91 18.35
N PHE A 214 20.53 -15.87 17.08
CA PHE A 214 21.29 -16.91 16.41
C PHE A 214 22.52 -16.34 15.69
N GLY A 215 23.56 -17.17 15.52
CA GLY A 215 24.77 -16.81 14.78
C GLY A 215 24.54 -16.73 13.27
N ASN A 216 25.52 -16.15 12.56
CA ASN A 216 25.52 -16.12 11.10
C ASN A 216 25.56 -17.53 10.52
N GLY A 217 24.82 -17.78 9.43
CA GLY A 217 24.88 -19.06 8.74
C GLY A 217 24.61 -20.26 9.64
N THR A 218 23.64 -20.18 10.53
CA THR A 218 23.30 -21.24 11.48
C THR A 218 22.39 -22.29 10.88
N PHE A 219 21.46 -21.88 10.00
CA PHE A 219 20.35 -22.71 9.51
C PHE A 219 20.51 -23.09 8.04
N ASP A 220 20.07 -24.32 7.75
CA ASP A 220 19.96 -24.86 6.40
C ASP A 220 18.62 -24.46 5.74
N PHE A 221 17.61 -24.21 6.55
CA PHE A 221 16.30 -23.80 6.09
C PHE A 221 15.71 -22.75 7.02
N VAL A 222 15.14 -21.68 6.45
CA VAL A 222 14.42 -20.67 7.21
C VAL A 222 13.01 -20.51 6.66
N PHE A 223 12.03 -20.65 7.53
CA PHE A 223 10.63 -20.37 7.21
C PHE A 223 10.21 -19.07 7.87
N ALA A 224 10.02 -18.04 7.07
CA ALA A 224 9.60 -16.74 7.57
C ALA A 224 8.09 -16.65 7.77
N GLY A 225 7.31 -17.59 7.20
CA GLY A 225 5.85 -17.52 7.27
C GLY A 225 5.36 -16.13 6.85
N ARG A 226 4.43 -15.55 7.60
CA ARG A 226 3.91 -14.19 7.40
C ARG A 226 4.60 -13.14 8.27
N SER A 227 5.81 -13.39 8.72
CA SER A 227 6.53 -12.48 9.64
C SER A 227 6.81 -11.12 9.02
N LEU A 228 7.11 -11.06 7.71
CA LEU A 228 7.35 -9.80 6.99
C LEU A 228 6.08 -8.95 6.87
N ASP A 229 4.92 -9.55 6.65
CA ASP A 229 3.63 -8.84 6.60
C ASP A 229 3.28 -8.16 7.94
N ARG A 230 3.73 -8.75 9.05
CA ARG A 230 3.47 -8.25 10.41
C ARG A 230 4.55 -7.32 10.94
N SER A 231 5.72 -7.29 10.29
CA SER A 231 6.85 -6.48 10.73
C SER A 231 6.63 -4.99 10.43
N LYS A 232 6.94 -4.13 11.39
CA LYS A 232 7.03 -2.69 11.17
C LYS A 232 8.29 -2.27 10.40
N GLN A 233 9.29 -3.17 10.35
CA GLN A 233 10.58 -2.95 9.71
C GLN A 233 10.98 -4.20 8.90
N PRO A 234 10.27 -4.50 7.80
CA PRO A 234 10.46 -5.73 7.05
C PRO A 234 11.90 -5.86 6.49
N ALA A 235 12.54 -4.76 6.12
CA ALA A 235 13.91 -4.76 5.63
C ALA A 235 14.91 -5.22 6.71
N ASN A 236 14.76 -4.75 7.95
CA ASN A 236 15.64 -5.17 9.05
C ASN A 236 15.43 -6.64 9.39
N LEU A 237 14.19 -7.10 9.43
CA LEU A 237 13.86 -8.50 9.66
C LEU A 237 14.41 -9.40 8.54
N ALA A 238 14.26 -8.99 7.28
CA ALA A 238 14.79 -9.72 6.14
C ALA A 238 16.33 -9.85 6.19
N ALA A 239 17.05 -8.78 6.56
CA ALA A 239 18.49 -8.81 6.74
C ALA A 239 18.91 -9.80 7.83
N GLU A 240 18.21 -9.87 8.97
CA GLU A 240 18.46 -10.83 10.03
C GLU A 240 18.15 -12.27 9.62
N ILE A 241 17.06 -12.49 8.90
CA ILE A 241 16.72 -13.80 8.31
C ILE A 241 17.86 -14.24 7.37
N ALA A 242 18.27 -13.40 6.42
CA ALA A 242 19.34 -13.70 5.47
C ALA A 242 20.68 -13.95 6.18
N ARG A 243 20.98 -13.22 7.26
CA ARG A 243 22.19 -13.41 8.07
C ARG A 243 22.26 -14.80 8.69
N THR A 244 21.13 -15.31 9.20
CA THR A 244 21.09 -16.62 9.89
C THR A 244 21.08 -17.81 8.93
N LEU A 245 20.70 -17.62 7.66
CA LEU A 245 20.69 -18.66 6.62
C LEU A 245 22.10 -18.91 6.07
N LYS A 246 22.47 -20.17 5.89
CA LYS A 246 23.71 -20.59 5.23
C LYS A 246 23.66 -20.31 3.72
N PRO A 247 24.82 -20.07 3.07
CA PRO A 247 24.90 -20.01 1.60
C PRO A 247 24.37 -21.30 0.94
N HIS A 248 23.79 -21.19 -0.25
CA HIS A 248 23.19 -22.27 -1.06
C HIS A 248 21.91 -22.90 -0.50
N TRP A 249 21.45 -22.48 0.68
CA TRP A 249 20.26 -22.98 1.34
C TRP A 249 19.03 -22.09 1.12
N PHE A 250 17.87 -22.53 1.60
CA PHE A 250 16.59 -21.99 1.20
C PHE A 250 15.87 -21.23 2.31
N LEU A 251 15.24 -20.14 1.89
CA LEU A 251 14.32 -19.34 2.67
C LEU A 251 12.92 -19.41 2.01
N VAL A 252 11.89 -19.60 2.81
CA VAL A 252 10.50 -19.55 2.35
C VAL A 252 9.75 -18.43 3.04
N VAL A 253 9.13 -17.57 2.25
CA VAL A 253 8.26 -16.48 2.71
C VAL A 253 6.82 -16.77 2.28
N LEU A 254 5.88 -16.64 3.20
CA LEU A 254 4.46 -16.55 2.89
C LEU A 254 4.00 -15.12 3.07
N THR A 255 3.27 -14.59 2.10
CA THR A 255 2.79 -13.21 2.17
C THR A 255 1.46 -13.01 1.44
N ALA A 256 0.62 -12.12 1.98
CA ALA A 256 -0.58 -11.63 1.29
C ALA A 256 -0.31 -10.34 0.50
N SER A 257 0.88 -9.75 0.66
CA SER A 257 1.24 -8.43 0.11
C SER A 257 2.06 -8.49 -1.19
N ALA A 258 2.27 -9.68 -1.80
CA ALA A 258 3.03 -9.85 -3.05
C ALA A 258 2.13 -10.23 -4.23
N HIS A 259 0.94 -9.61 -4.34
CA HIS A 259 -0.04 -10.00 -5.34
C HIS A 259 0.21 -9.39 -6.73
N ASP A 260 1.03 -8.34 -6.84
CA ASP A 260 1.43 -7.69 -8.09
C ASP A 260 2.93 -7.83 -8.34
N ALA A 261 3.38 -7.52 -9.56
CA ALA A 261 4.78 -7.65 -9.97
C ALA A 261 5.70 -6.69 -9.19
N TYR A 262 5.20 -5.47 -8.89
CA TYR A 262 5.95 -4.45 -8.17
C TYR A 262 6.24 -4.88 -6.73
N SER A 263 5.23 -5.40 -6.01
CA SER A 263 5.39 -5.87 -4.64
C SER A 263 6.27 -7.12 -4.54
N ARG A 264 6.19 -8.06 -5.51
CA ARG A 264 7.09 -9.22 -5.57
C ARG A 264 8.54 -8.82 -5.80
N HIS A 265 8.77 -7.84 -6.69
CA HIS A 265 10.11 -7.28 -6.90
C HIS A 265 10.63 -6.62 -5.63
N SER A 266 9.82 -5.78 -4.98
CA SER A 266 10.19 -5.11 -3.72
C SER A 266 10.51 -6.11 -2.60
N LEU A 267 9.77 -7.22 -2.52
CA LEU A 267 10.09 -8.30 -1.58
C LEU A 267 11.43 -8.97 -1.90
N ALA A 268 11.72 -9.24 -3.19
CA ALA A 268 12.98 -9.82 -3.59
C ALA A 268 14.18 -8.90 -3.26
N GLU A 269 14.02 -7.58 -3.41
CA GLU A 269 15.04 -6.59 -3.04
C GLU A 269 15.35 -6.55 -1.54
N LEU A 270 14.48 -7.06 -0.67
CA LEU A 270 14.80 -7.23 0.75
C LEU A 270 15.87 -8.30 0.99
N PHE A 271 16.09 -9.20 0.04
CA PHE A 271 17.04 -10.31 0.10
C PHE A 271 18.09 -10.21 -1.03
N PRO A 272 18.97 -9.20 -1.03
CA PRO A 272 19.87 -8.92 -2.16
C PRO A 272 20.87 -10.08 -2.44
N ASP A 273 21.19 -10.89 -1.43
CA ASP A 273 22.07 -12.04 -1.56
C ASP A 273 21.32 -13.33 -1.94
N CYS A 274 20.03 -13.23 -2.27
CA CYS A 274 19.21 -14.39 -2.61
C CYS A 274 18.59 -14.25 -4.01
N ILE A 275 18.43 -15.39 -4.68
CA ILE A 275 17.65 -15.48 -5.92
C ILE A 275 16.28 -16.11 -5.64
N THR A 276 15.25 -15.63 -6.31
CA THR A 276 13.92 -16.27 -6.29
C THR A 276 13.96 -17.52 -7.16
N VAL A 277 13.75 -18.71 -6.55
CA VAL A 277 13.74 -19.99 -7.28
C VAL A 277 12.35 -20.51 -7.57
N ARG A 278 11.35 -20.11 -6.78
CA ARG A 278 9.94 -20.47 -7.00
C ARG A 278 9.00 -19.43 -6.40
N SER A 279 7.86 -19.23 -7.06
CA SER A 279 6.76 -18.40 -6.58
C SER A 279 5.44 -19.04 -6.98
N ARG A 280 4.53 -19.27 -6.02
CA ARG A 280 3.20 -19.84 -6.28
C ARG A 280 2.16 -19.30 -5.31
N VAL A 281 0.90 -19.39 -5.70
CA VAL A 281 -0.26 -19.07 -4.85
C VAL A 281 -0.66 -20.29 -4.04
N ILE A 282 -0.88 -20.11 -2.73
CA ILE A 282 -1.42 -21.13 -1.83
C ILE A 282 -2.64 -20.57 -1.08
N HIS A 283 -3.53 -21.46 -0.66
CA HIS A 283 -4.71 -21.10 0.11
C HIS A 283 -4.56 -21.58 1.55
N SER A 284 -4.61 -20.64 2.49
CA SER A 284 -4.59 -20.96 3.93
C SER A 284 -6.02 -21.03 4.47
N PRO A 285 -6.35 -21.99 5.33
CA PRO A 285 -7.66 -22.08 5.95
C PRO A 285 -8.00 -20.88 6.83
N ASP A 286 -6.99 -20.16 7.32
CA ASP A 286 -7.14 -19.01 8.22
C ASP A 286 -7.10 -17.66 7.49
N SER A 287 -6.96 -17.65 6.16
CA SER A 287 -6.87 -16.43 5.37
C SER A 287 -7.95 -16.38 4.30
N ALA A 288 -8.79 -15.35 4.32
CA ALA A 288 -9.76 -15.10 3.26
C ALA A 288 -9.10 -14.73 1.92
N LYS A 289 -7.83 -14.29 1.95
CA LYS A 289 -7.04 -13.95 0.76
C LYS A 289 -6.03 -15.05 0.48
N PRO A 290 -5.75 -15.34 -0.81
CA PRO A 290 -4.68 -16.25 -1.17
C PRO A 290 -3.33 -15.70 -0.68
N LEU A 291 -2.41 -16.59 -0.35
CA LEU A 291 -1.04 -16.26 0.02
C LEU A 291 -0.10 -16.61 -1.13
N TRP A 292 0.93 -15.81 -1.27
CA TRP A 292 2.08 -16.15 -2.11
C TRP A 292 3.11 -16.89 -1.27
N GLU A 293 3.51 -18.05 -1.75
CA GLU A 293 4.67 -18.79 -1.26
C GLU A 293 5.84 -18.53 -2.19
N ILE A 294 6.87 -17.89 -1.65
CA ILE A 294 8.07 -17.52 -2.42
C ILE A 294 9.27 -18.18 -1.78
N VAL A 295 10.00 -18.96 -2.60
CA VAL A 295 11.22 -19.66 -2.20
C VAL A 295 12.42 -18.91 -2.74
N PHE A 296 13.33 -18.54 -1.85
CA PHE A 296 14.61 -17.91 -2.17
C PHE A 296 15.76 -18.87 -1.86
N GLN A 297 16.80 -18.81 -2.68
CA GLN A 297 18.07 -19.48 -2.42
C GLN A 297 19.17 -18.46 -2.17
N LYS A 298 19.87 -18.56 -1.03
CA LYS A 298 20.98 -17.68 -0.71
C LYS A 298 22.20 -18.02 -1.55
N GLN A 299 22.80 -17.02 -2.17
CA GLN A 299 24.01 -17.16 -2.96
C GLN A 299 25.28 -17.03 -2.10
N GLN A 300 26.39 -17.63 -2.52
CA GLN A 300 27.67 -17.45 -1.86
C GLN A 300 28.32 -16.17 -2.38
N GLY A 301 28.38 -15.13 -1.54
CA GLY A 301 29.39 -14.04 -1.59
C GLY A 301 29.78 -13.41 -2.93
N THR A 302 29.00 -13.59 -3.99
CA THR A 302 29.17 -12.82 -5.21
C THR A 302 28.45 -11.50 -4.96
N GLN A 303 29.19 -10.40 -4.87
CA GLN A 303 28.59 -9.09 -5.09
C GLN A 303 27.81 -9.22 -6.39
N ILE A 304 26.48 -9.25 -6.28
CA ILE A 304 25.62 -9.05 -7.44
C ILE A 304 25.99 -7.64 -7.87
N VAL A 305 26.90 -7.56 -8.83
CA VAL A 305 27.18 -6.33 -9.56
C VAL A 305 25.84 -5.95 -10.13
N SER A 306 25.22 -4.95 -9.53
CA SER A 306 24.05 -4.30 -10.12
C SER A 306 24.43 -4.01 -11.57
N PRO A 307 23.65 -4.42 -12.56
CA PRO A 307 24.06 -4.27 -13.97
C PRO A 307 24.21 -2.81 -14.41
N ASN A 308 24.03 -1.86 -13.52
CA ASN A 308 23.99 -0.42 -13.78
C ASN A 308 25.33 0.30 -13.54
N GLY A 309 26.42 -0.25 -14.09
CA GLY A 309 27.63 0.51 -14.41
C GLY A 309 27.57 1.15 -15.81
N LYS A 310 26.39 1.50 -16.33
CA LYS A 310 26.26 2.32 -17.54
C LYS A 310 26.10 3.78 -17.13
N SER A 311 27.17 4.51 -17.21
CA SER A 311 27.18 5.97 -17.30
C SER A 311 26.47 6.37 -18.61
N GLY A 312 25.21 6.79 -18.52
CA GLY A 312 24.44 7.27 -19.66
C GLY A 312 22.95 7.10 -19.38
N GLY A 313 22.26 8.18 -19.24
CA GLY A 313 20.89 8.53 -18.95
C GLY A 313 19.68 7.68 -19.33
N ASP A 314 19.83 6.48 -19.78
CA ASP A 314 18.70 5.59 -20.07
C ASP A 314 18.41 4.66 -18.89
N CYS A 315 17.27 4.94 -18.20
CA CYS A 315 16.67 3.97 -17.31
C CYS A 315 15.84 3.00 -18.16
N PRO A 316 16.26 1.73 -18.35
CA PRO A 316 15.34 0.75 -18.92
C PRO A 316 14.17 0.60 -17.95
N ILE A 317 12.93 0.70 -18.47
CA ILE A 317 11.74 0.51 -17.62
C ILE A 317 11.79 -0.90 -17.05
N PRO A 318 11.85 -1.06 -15.73
CA PRO A 318 11.83 -2.39 -15.14
C PRO A 318 10.49 -3.09 -15.46
N GLU A 319 10.55 -4.37 -15.79
CA GLU A 319 9.36 -5.16 -16.15
C GLU A 319 8.24 -5.05 -15.11
N HIS A 320 8.61 -5.03 -13.84
CA HIS A 320 7.67 -4.92 -12.72
C HIS A 320 6.89 -3.59 -12.66
N LYS A 321 7.36 -2.51 -13.32
CA LYS A 321 6.65 -1.22 -13.42
C LYS A 321 5.70 -1.15 -14.63
N LEU A 322 5.84 -2.02 -15.62
CA LEU A 322 5.05 -1.95 -16.85
C LEU A 322 3.54 -2.05 -16.62
N GLU A 323 3.10 -2.92 -15.72
CA GLU A 323 1.68 -3.08 -15.40
C GLU A 323 1.10 -1.82 -14.76
N ILE A 324 1.85 -1.19 -13.84
CA ILE A 324 1.47 0.06 -13.18
C ILE A 324 1.31 1.18 -14.22
N LEU A 325 2.30 1.34 -15.10
CA LEU A 325 2.26 2.38 -16.14
C LEU A 325 1.11 2.18 -17.13
N ARG A 326 0.77 0.92 -17.49
CA ARG A 326 -0.40 0.62 -18.32
C ARG A 326 -1.72 0.91 -17.62
N SER A 327 -1.76 0.84 -16.30
CA SER A 327 -2.95 1.12 -15.50
C SER A 327 -3.17 2.62 -15.23
N ALA A 328 -2.18 3.47 -15.58
CA ALA A 328 -2.29 4.91 -15.38
C ALA A 328 -3.52 5.49 -16.09
N GLU A 329 -4.10 6.53 -15.50
CA GLU A 329 -5.15 7.29 -16.17
C GLU A 329 -4.63 7.89 -17.50
N PRO A 330 -5.50 8.04 -18.53
CA PRO A 330 -5.09 8.66 -19.79
C PRO A 330 -4.70 10.12 -19.57
N LEU A 331 -3.72 10.59 -20.34
CA LEU A 331 -3.37 12.01 -20.35
C LEU A 331 -4.51 12.81 -20.97
N ILE A 332 -4.73 14.00 -20.45
CA ILE A 332 -5.63 14.99 -21.05
C ILE A 332 -4.90 15.57 -22.27
N GLU A 333 -5.27 15.12 -23.47
CA GLU A 333 -4.59 15.48 -24.72
C GLU A 333 -5.00 16.87 -25.21
N GLU A 334 -6.28 17.23 -25.04
CA GLU A 334 -6.77 18.54 -25.42
C GLU A 334 -6.42 19.60 -24.38
N GLU A 335 -5.91 20.75 -24.82
CA GLU A 335 -5.60 21.87 -23.93
C GLU A 335 -6.86 22.31 -23.18
N PRO A 336 -6.89 22.23 -21.85
CA PRO A 336 -8.06 22.59 -21.09
C PRO A 336 -8.25 24.11 -21.06
N LEU A 337 -9.44 24.60 -21.43
CA LEU A 337 -9.79 26.03 -21.36
C LEU A 337 -9.70 26.60 -19.93
N LYS A 338 -9.93 25.75 -18.93
CA LYS A 338 -9.83 26.10 -17.51
C LYS A 338 -9.01 25.00 -16.79
N PRO A 339 -7.67 25.05 -16.86
CA PRO A 339 -6.80 23.98 -16.35
C PRO A 339 -7.12 23.58 -14.92
N TRP A 340 -7.22 24.56 -14.00
CA TRP A 340 -7.53 24.31 -12.58
C TRP A 340 -8.87 23.60 -12.33
N ILE A 341 -9.88 23.76 -13.19
CA ILE A 341 -11.16 23.05 -13.06
C ILE A 341 -11.03 21.65 -13.63
N THR A 342 -10.45 21.52 -14.82
CA THR A 342 -10.32 20.25 -15.53
C THR A 342 -9.39 19.31 -14.76
N LEU A 343 -8.20 19.77 -14.38
CA LEU A 343 -7.23 18.98 -13.63
C LEU A 343 -7.73 18.63 -12.23
N LYS A 344 -8.39 19.56 -11.54
CA LYS A 344 -9.02 19.29 -10.23
C LYS A 344 -10.12 18.23 -10.30
N ARG A 345 -10.87 18.17 -11.38
CA ARG A 345 -11.83 17.08 -11.62
C ARG A 345 -11.13 15.76 -11.93
N ASN A 346 -10.03 15.82 -12.69
CA ASN A 346 -9.27 14.64 -13.06
C ASN A 346 -8.60 13.94 -11.87
N ILE A 347 -8.36 14.64 -10.75
CA ILE A 347 -7.77 14.03 -9.54
C ILE A 347 -8.60 12.85 -9.02
N GLN A 348 -9.90 12.83 -9.31
CA GLN A 348 -10.78 11.72 -8.93
C GLN A 348 -10.49 10.45 -9.75
N ASN A 349 -9.85 10.61 -10.91
CA ASN A 349 -9.49 9.52 -11.83
C ASN A 349 -8.03 9.08 -11.67
N VAL A 350 -7.23 9.80 -10.87
CA VAL A 350 -5.82 9.50 -10.64
C VAL A 350 -5.66 8.09 -10.06
N LYS A 351 -4.81 7.30 -10.70
CA LYS A 351 -4.46 5.93 -10.30
C LYS A 351 -3.18 5.97 -9.47
N TYR A 352 -3.32 6.38 -8.21
CA TYR A 352 -2.20 6.39 -7.26
C TYR A 352 -1.49 5.05 -7.22
N LEU A 353 -0.16 5.05 -7.25
CA LEU A 353 0.63 3.82 -7.23
C LEU A 353 0.24 2.90 -6.06
N PRO A 354 0.07 3.38 -4.82
CA PRO A 354 -0.34 2.50 -3.72
C PRO A 354 -1.80 1.99 -3.81
N SER A 355 -2.58 2.49 -4.77
CA SER A 355 -3.93 1.97 -5.04
C SER A 355 -3.91 0.82 -6.05
N VAL A 356 -2.85 0.67 -6.84
CA VAL A 356 -2.69 -0.34 -7.89
C VAL A 356 -1.60 -1.36 -7.57
N ALA A 357 -0.69 -1.05 -6.65
CA ALA A 357 0.38 -1.94 -6.18
C ALA A 357 0.52 -1.90 -4.66
N ASP A 358 0.99 -3.00 -4.06
CA ASP A 358 1.32 -3.05 -2.64
C ASP A 358 2.75 -2.56 -2.42
N ILE A 359 2.91 -1.52 -1.59
CA ILE A 359 4.20 -0.90 -1.30
C ILE A 359 4.85 -1.40 0.00
N SER A 360 4.31 -2.45 0.64
CA SER A 360 4.67 -2.90 2.00
C SER A 360 6.13 -3.28 2.17
N PHE A 361 6.82 -3.67 1.10
CA PHE A 361 8.19 -4.19 1.17
C PHE A 361 9.28 -3.19 0.82
N LYS A 362 8.93 -1.92 0.64
CA LYS A 362 9.95 -0.88 0.46
C LYS A 362 10.62 -0.53 1.80
N PRO A 363 11.96 -0.35 1.84
CA PRO A 363 12.68 -0.07 3.09
C PRO A 363 12.41 1.32 3.64
N ARG A 364 12.17 2.32 2.76
CA ARG A 364 11.88 3.72 3.11
C ARG A 364 10.81 4.27 2.20
N TYR A 365 10.05 5.23 2.74
CA TYR A 365 8.96 5.93 2.03
C TYR A 365 9.26 7.41 2.08
N ILE A 366 9.37 8.04 0.93
CA ILE A 366 9.85 9.42 0.81
C ILE A 366 8.85 10.23 -0.01
N TYR A 367 8.49 11.40 0.49
CA TYR A 367 7.74 12.40 -0.24
C TYR A 367 8.57 13.66 -0.40
N ILE A 368 8.69 14.14 -1.63
CA ILE A 368 9.44 15.33 -1.99
C ILE A 368 8.49 16.33 -2.64
N ASP A 369 8.34 17.49 -2.05
CA ASP A 369 7.53 18.60 -2.56
C ASP A 369 8.47 19.67 -3.12
N VAL A 370 8.56 19.77 -4.44
CA VAL A 370 9.42 20.70 -5.16
C VAL A 370 8.60 21.92 -5.58
N GLY A 371 8.91 23.08 -4.99
CA GLY A 371 8.06 24.26 -5.01
C GLY A 371 6.94 24.14 -3.98
N ALA A 372 7.31 23.87 -2.73
CA ALA A 372 6.36 23.47 -1.69
C ALA A 372 5.46 24.61 -1.19
N ARG A 373 5.86 25.88 -1.40
CA ARG A 373 5.14 27.08 -0.93
C ARG A 373 4.78 26.98 0.55
N SER A 374 3.55 27.20 0.96
CA SER A 374 3.11 26.99 2.35
C SER A 374 2.91 25.50 2.64
N TYR A 375 3.06 25.10 3.90
CA TYR A 375 2.77 23.73 4.34
C TYR A 375 1.34 23.31 3.99
N GLY A 376 0.39 24.27 4.04
CA GLY A 376 -1.02 24.04 3.73
C GLY A 376 -1.32 23.82 2.26
N SER A 377 -0.46 24.24 1.33
CA SER A 377 -0.73 24.17 -0.12
C SER A 377 -0.83 22.73 -0.63
N SER A 378 0.09 21.86 -0.25
CA SER A 378 0.13 20.46 -0.70
C SER A 378 0.39 19.46 0.43
N ILE A 379 1.44 19.64 1.26
CA ILE A 379 1.82 18.66 2.29
C ILE A 379 0.70 18.45 3.30
N GLY A 380 0.19 19.53 3.90
CA GLY A 380 -0.84 19.47 4.95
C GLY A 380 -2.24 19.18 4.44
N SER A 381 -2.57 19.64 3.24
CA SER A 381 -3.91 19.52 2.64
C SER A 381 -4.10 18.19 1.90
N TRP A 382 -3.24 17.91 0.94
CA TRP A 382 -3.38 16.76 0.05
C TRP A 382 -2.56 15.55 0.51
N PHE A 383 -1.24 15.66 0.60
CA PHE A 383 -0.40 14.49 0.85
C PHE A 383 -0.73 13.81 2.19
N ARG A 384 -0.89 14.59 3.27
CA ARG A 384 -1.19 14.03 4.58
C ARG A 384 -2.61 13.49 4.71
N LYS A 385 -3.59 14.05 3.99
CA LYS A 385 -5.01 13.72 4.14
C LYS A 385 -5.55 12.79 3.08
N GLN A 386 -5.04 12.84 1.85
CA GLN A 386 -5.67 12.20 0.69
C GLN A 386 -4.80 11.13 0.04
N TYR A 387 -3.45 11.33 0.01
CA TYR A 387 -2.56 10.35 -0.61
C TYR A 387 -2.62 9.00 0.12
N PRO A 388 -2.80 7.86 -0.60
CA PRO A 388 -2.95 6.53 -0.01
C PRO A 388 -1.60 5.96 0.47
N LYS A 389 -1.32 6.10 1.76
CA LYS A 389 -0.02 5.73 2.37
C LYS A 389 0.09 4.28 2.82
N GLN A 390 -0.97 3.48 2.69
CA GLN A 390 -1.02 2.10 3.19
C GLN A 390 -0.48 1.96 4.64
N ASN A 391 -0.73 2.97 5.51
CA ASN A 391 -0.26 3.06 6.90
C ASN A 391 1.26 3.22 7.09
N HIS A 392 2.02 3.47 6.02
CA HIS A 392 3.45 3.73 6.12
C HIS A 392 3.77 5.17 6.51
N THR A 393 4.89 5.33 7.21
CA THR A 393 5.42 6.63 7.61
C THR A 393 6.37 7.14 6.55
N PHE A 394 6.08 8.31 6.00
CA PHE A 394 6.91 8.96 5.00
C PHE A 394 7.87 9.98 5.62
N GLU A 395 9.10 9.96 5.18
CA GLU A 395 10.06 11.04 5.31
C GLU A 395 9.68 12.13 4.31
N VAL A 396 9.47 13.36 4.79
CA VAL A 396 8.93 14.44 3.97
C VAL A 396 9.99 15.52 3.80
N PHE A 397 10.29 15.86 2.54
CA PHE A 397 11.13 16.98 2.16
C PHE A 397 10.29 18.06 1.51
N ALA A 398 10.47 19.30 1.93
CA ALA A 398 9.92 20.50 1.30
C ALA A 398 11.07 21.31 0.71
N ILE A 399 11.01 21.61 -0.58
CA ILE A 399 11.99 22.47 -1.28
C ILE A 399 11.27 23.76 -1.62
N GLU A 400 11.69 24.87 -0.96
CA GLU A 400 11.02 26.16 -1.08
C GLU A 400 12.04 27.30 -1.03
N ALA A 401 12.10 28.05 -2.12
CA ALA A 401 13.04 29.14 -2.30
C ALA A 401 12.57 30.46 -1.68
N ASP A 402 11.25 30.70 -1.64
CA ASP A 402 10.69 31.93 -1.09
C ASP A 402 10.79 31.94 0.44
N ARG A 403 11.58 32.87 0.95
CA ARG A 403 11.83 33.06 2.39
C ARG A 403 10.55 33.30 3.18
N ALA A 404 9.50 33.85 2.56
CA ALA A 404 8.25 34.13 3.24
C ALA A 404 7.53 32.88 3.78
N PHE A 405 7.83 31.71 3.23
CA PHE A 405 7.22 30.43 3.68
C PHE A 405 8.13 29.63 4.62
N GLN A 406 9.41 29.98 4.76
CA GLN A 406 10.38 29.18 5.50
C GLN A 406 10.08 29.10 7.00
N ASP A 407 9.62 30.19 7.62
CA ASP A 407 9.30 30.24 9.06
C ASP A 407 8.13 29.29 9.43
N GLU A 408 7.17 29.09 8.53
CA GLU A 408 6.09 28.14 8.75
C GLU A 408 6.65 26.73 8.94
N TYR A 409 7.63 26.33 8.14
CA TYR A 409 8.24 25.00 8.20
C TYR A 409 9.08 24.78 9.45
N ALA A 410 9.63 25.82 10.08
CA ALA A 410 10.37 25.70 11.34
C ALA A 410 9.51 25.06 12.45
N THR A 411 8.20 25.23 12.41
CA THR A 411 7.24 24.61 13.35
C THR A 411 6.87 23.18 13.00
N LYS A 412 7.21 22.68 11.79
CA LYS A 412 6.79 21.37 11.27
C LYS A 412 7.89 20.32 11.41
N LYS A 413 8.19 19.89 12.64
CA LYS A 413 9.29 18.95 12.96
C LYS A 413 9.37 17.68 12.10
N ALA A 414 8.25 17.25 11.49
CA ALA A 414 8.17 16.07 10.63
C ALA A 414 8.41 16.37 9.14
N VAL A 415 8.88 17.59 8.80
CA VAL A 415 9.20 18.01 7.43
C VAL A 415 10.61 18.59 7.43
N LYS A 416 11.44 18.10 6.51
CA LYS A 416 12.79 18.61 6.26
C LYS A 416 12.73 19.68 5.20
N LEU A 417 12.90 20.94 5.57
CA LEU A 417 12.95 22.07 4.64
C LEU A 417 14.34 22.19 4.01
N LEU A 418 14.37 22.33 2.68
CA LEU A 418 15.50 22.82 1.90
C LEU A 418 15.15 24.25 1.45
N PRO A 419 15.73 25.30 2.06
CA PRO A 419 15.40 26.70 1.78
C PRO A 419 16.15 27.22 0.55
N PHE A 420 16.06 26.49 -0.57
CA PHE A 420 16.76 26.70 -1.81
C PHE A 420 15.85 26.45 -3.01
N ALA A 421 16.23 26.96 -4.18
CA ALA A 421 15.56 26.62 -5.43
C ALA A 421 16.12 25.28 -5.98
N ALA A 422 15.24 24.35 -6.34
CA ALA A 422 15.64 23.20 -7.14
C ALA A 422 16.11 23.70 -8.52
N TRP A 423 17.33 23.33 -8.92
CA TRP A 423 17.94 23.78 -10.16
C TRP A 423 18.84 22.69 -10.77
N VAL A 424 19.39 22.97 -11.94
CA VAL A 424 20.24 22.01 -12.67
C VAL A 424 21.70 22.03 -12.19
N ARG A 425 22.11 23.03 -11.41
CA ARG A 425 23.45 23.20 -10.83
C ARG A 425 23.43 24.13 -9.63
N ASN A 426 24.54 24.22 -8.90
CA ASN A 426 24.68 25.15 -7.77
C ASN A 426 25.05 26.55 -8.30
N GLU A 427 24.12 27.48 -8.23
CA GLU A 427 24.38 28.90 -8.61
C GLU A 427 23.37 29.84 -7.96
N THR A 428 23.72 31.13 -7.95
CA THR A 428 22.77 32.17 -7.54
C THR A 428 21.84 32.51 -8.70
N LEU A 429 20.55 32.50 -8.44
CA LEU A 429 19.49 32.70 -9.42
C LEU A 429 18.74 34.00 -9.13
N THR A 430 18.17 34.56 -10.18
CA THR A 430 17.23 35.69 -10.07
C THR A 430 15.82 35.14 -9.89
N PHE A 431 15.17 35.52 -8.81
CA PHE A 431 13.81 35.06 -8.45
C PHE A 431 12.87 36.28 -8.48
N GLU A 432 11.83 36.18 -9.29
CA GLU A 432 10.82 37.22 -9.46
C GLU A 432 9.50 36.79 -8.86
N ILE A 433 8.92 37.64 -8.01
CA ILE A 433 7.59 37.40 -7.42
C ILE A 433 6.59 38.26 -8.16
N ASN A 434 5.78 37.66 -9.00
CA ASN A 434 4.74 38.33 -9.75
C ASN A 434 3.40 38.27 -8.99
N ARG A 435 2.80 39.44 -8.77
CA ARG A 435 1.40 39.55 -8.37
C ARG A 435 0.55 39.46 -9.64
N ASP A 436 -0.28 38.42 -9.76
CA ASP A 436 -1.24 38.33 -10.84
C ASP A 436 -2.45 39.22 -10.47
N PRO A 437 -2.66 40.34 -11.13
CA PRO A 437 -3.78 41.24 -10.80
C PRO A 437 -5.14 40.65 -11.12
N GLU A 438 -5.20 39.56 -11.90
CA GLU A 438 -6.46 38.89 -12.28
C GLU A 438 -6.87 37.75 -11.34
N ASN A 439 -5.99 37.32 -10.45
CA ASN A 439 -6.24 36.19 -9.56
C ASN A 439 -6.48 36.68 -8.13
N HIS A 440 -7.71 37.13 -7.84
CA HIS A 440 -8.13 37.53 -6.51
C HIS A 440 -8.15 36.39 -5.49
N ASP A 441 -8.07 35.12 -5.94
CA ASP A 441 -8.09 33.94 -5.09
C ASP A 441 -6.69 33.54 -4.56
N ASP A 442 -5.60 34.14 -5.06
CA ASP A 442 -4.23 33.95 -4.56
C ASP A 442 -3.95 34.71 -3.24
N VAL A 443 -4.99 35.07 -2.53
CA VAL A 443 -4.95 35.87 -1.28
C VAL A 443 -4.54 35.05 -0.05
N GLU A 444 -4.03 33.84 -0.18
CA GLU A 444 -3.32 33.20 0.92
C GLU A 444 -2.06 34.01 1.28
N LYS A 445 -2.22 35.15 1.95
CA LYS A 445 -1.21 36.10 2.43
C LYS A 445 -0.79 37.23 1.48
N GLY A 446 -1.54 37.53 0.42
CA GLY A 446 -1.26 38.71 -0.44
C GLY A 446 0.09 38.67 -1.20
N ARG A 447 0.69 37.45 -1.33
CA ARG A 447 1.97 37.25 -2.00
C ARG A 447 1.76 36.51 -3.32
N GLY A 448 2.35 37.04 -4.43
CA GLY A 448 2.28 36.40 -5.75
C GLY A 448 3.08 35.10 -5.86
N MET A 449 3.07 34.52 -7.06
CA MET A 449 3.86 33.32 -7.38
C MET A 449 5.29 33.72 -7.73
N GLY A 450 6.25 32.98 -7.18
CA GLY A 450 7.68 33.22 -7.43
C GLY A 450 8.17 32.30 -8.55
N ARG A 451 8.98 32.84 -9.47
CA ARG A 451 9.61 32.07 -10.55
C ARG A 451 11.09 32.42 -10.71
N ILE A 452 11.87 31.49 -11.21
CA ILE A 452 13.26 31.73 -11.60
C ILE A 452 13.26 32.39 -12.97
N ARG A 453 14.04 33.48 -13.10
CA ARG A 453 14.36 34.09 -14.40
C ARG A 453 15.62 33.45 -14.98
N PRO A 454 15.63 33.08 -16.27
CA PRO A 454 16.84 32.63 -16.95
C PRO A 454 17.89 33.79 -16.95
N ALA A 455 19.14 33.46 -16.66
CA ALA A 455 20.22 34.40 -16.79
C ALA A 455 20.41 34.78 -18.27
N GLY A 456 20.16 36.05 -18.64
CA GLY A 456 20.37 36.57 -20.01
C GLY A 456 19.11 36.82 -20.84
N GLY A 457 17.92 36.57 -20.34
CA GLY A 457 16.67 36.97 -21.00
C GLY A 457 16.40 38.47 -20.79
N SER A 458 16.97 39.35 -21.61
CA SER A 458 16.54 40.73 -21.71
C SER A 458 15.26 40.82 -22.55
N ASP A 459 14.17 40.21 -22.06
CA ASP A 459 12.85 40.57 -22.55
C ASP A 459 12.61 41.99 -22.06
N GLY A 460 12.59 42.97 -22.93
CA GLY A 460 12.39 44.41 -22.64
C GLY A 460 11.11 44.75 -21.86
N ARG A 461 10.62 43.83 -21.03
CA ARG A 461 9.48 43.98 -20.13
C ARG A 461 9.96 44.47 -18.78
N VAL A 462 9.51 45.66 -18.42
CA VAL A 462 9.64 46.19 -17.07
C VAL A 462 8.97 45.18 -16.11
N SER A 463 9.79 44.51 -15.29
CA SER A 463 9.28 43.68 -14.20
C SER A 463 8.45 44.54 -13.26
N SER A 464 7.18 44.25 -13.12
CA SER A 464 6.31 44.86 -12.10
C SER A 464 6.42 44.13 -10.75
N GLY A 465 7.27 43.09 -10.67
CA GLY A 465 7.43 42.23 -9.52
C GLY A 465 8.64 42.54 -8.66
N GLU A 466 8.63 42.04 -7.43
CA GLU A 466 9.74 42.06 -6.49
C GLU A 466 10.81 41.05 -6.95
N VAL A 467 12.05 41.45 -7.09
CA VAL A 467 13.16 40.64 -7.59
C VAL A 467 14.17 40.37 -6.48
N HIS A 468 14.46 39.09 -6.23
CA HIS A 468 15.42 38.67 -5.22
C HIS A 468 16.49 37.74 -5.80
N ALA A 469 17.69 37.76 -5.20
CA ALA A 469 18.69 36.73 -5.42
C ALA A 469 18.42 35.56 -4.50
N ILE A 470 18.32 34.35 -5.06
CA ILE A 470 18.14 33.11 -4.32
C ILE A 470 19.22 32.10 -4.69
N GLN A 471 19.50 31.16 -3.78
CA GLN A 471 20.45 30.07 -4.05
C GLN A 471 19.75 28.90 -4.68
N GLY A 472 20.16 28.56 -5.90
CA GLY A 472 19.82 27.29 -6.56
C GLY A 472 20.81 26.18 -6.20
N PHE A 473 20.36 24.95 -6.19
CA PHE A 473 21.19 23.77 -5.95
C PHE A 473 20.95 22.70 -7.01
N ASP A 474 21.99 21.87 -7.29
CA ASP A 474 21.85 20.71 -8.19
C ASP A 474 20.90 19.67 -7.56
N PHE A 475 19.63 19.76 -7.98
CA PHE A 475 18.54 18.92 -7.48
C PHE A 475 18.77 17.44 -7.83
N ALA A 476 19.23 17.14 -9.04
CA ALA A 476 19.50 15.78 -9.48
C ALA A 476 20.63 15.13 -8.64
N ALA A 477 21.69 15.87 -8.38
CA ALA A 477 22.78 15.39 -7.54
C ALA A 477 22.34 15.22 -6.08
N TRP A 478 21.50 16.09 -5.54
CA TRP A 478 20.91 15.94 -4.21
C TRP A 478 20.01 14.72 -4.12
N LEU A 479 19.12 14.50 -5.11
CA LEU A 479 18.21 13.36 -5.16
C LEU A 479 19.01 12.05 -5.11
N LYS A 480 20.03 11.90 -5.93
CA LYS A 480 20.90 10.70 -5.99
C LYS A 480 21.67 10.43 -4.70
N ARG A 481 21.93 11.44 -3.87
CA ARG A 481 22.55 11.27 -2.54
C ARG A 481 21.55 10.99 -1.44
N THR A 482 20.27 11.33 -1.64
CA THR A 482 19.23 11.27 -0.61
C THR A 482 18.41 9.99 -0.68
N VAL A 483 18.17 9.48 -1.89
CA VAL A 483 17.33 8.31 -2.13
C VAL A 483 18.06 7.26 -2.98
N THR A 484 17.57 6.02 -2.90
CA THR A 484 18.05 4.88 -3.66
C THR A 484 16.91 4.25 -4.47
N GLU A 485 17.22 3.40 -5.45
CA GLU A 485 16.23 2.66 -6.25
C GLU A 485 15.33 1.75 -5.41
N ARG A 486 15.79 1.36 -4.22
CA ARG A 486 15.02 0.51 -3.29
C ARG A 486 13.98 1.29 -2.48
N ASP A 487 14.12 2.61 -2.36
CA ASP A 487 13.16 3.46 -1.66
C ASP A 487 11.87 3.62 -2.47
N TYR A 488 10.78 3.93 -1.80
CA TYR A 488 9.55 4.36 -2.44
C TYR A 488 9.52 5.88 -2.49
N VAL A 489 9.59 6.47 -3.68
CA VAL A 489 9.74 7.91 -3.86
C VAL A 489 8.54 8.49 -4.59
N VAL A 490 7.78 9.33 -3.88
CA VAL A 490 6.70 10.15 -4.41
C VAL A 490 7.14 11.59 -4.47
N MET A 491 6.95 12.25 -5.59
CA MET A 491 7.32 13.64 -5.79
C MET A 491 6.12 14.46 -6.27
N LYS A 492 5.95 15.67 -5.75
CA LYS A 492 5.18 16.73 -6.38
C LYS A 492 6.15 17.77 -6.90
N MET A 493 5.93 18.25 -8.10
CA MET A 493 6.74 19.31 -8.71
C MET A 493 5.83 20.39 -9.26
N ASP A 494 6.03 21.62 -8.77
CA ASP A 494 5.31 22.83 -9.14
C ASP A 494 6.30 24.00 -9.03
N VAL A 495 7.00 24.32 -10.12
CA VAL A 495 8.20 25.17 -10.13
C VAL A 495 8.14 26.30 -11.15
N GLU A 496 6.92 26.69 -11.54
CA GLU A 496 6.64 27.91 -12.32
C GLU A 496 7.47 28.03 -13.62
N GLY A 497 7.61 26.91 -14.37
CA GLY A 497 8.24 26.85 -15.68
C GLY A 497 9.61 26.17 -15.73
N THR A 498 10.27 25.97 -14.58
CA THR A 498 11.60 25.33 -14.55
C THR A 498 11.56 23.79 -14.63
N GLU A 499 10.38 23.18 -14.68
CA GLU A 499 10.21 21.75 -14.96
C GLU A 499 10.83 21.35 -16.31
N PHE A 500 10.89 22.27 -17.26
CA PHE A 500 11.50 22.04 -18.58
C PHE A 500 13.03 22.01 -18.53
N ASP A 501 13.64 22.48 -17.45
CA ASP A 501 15.08 22.36 -17.18
C ASP A 501 15.37 21.16 -16.28
N LEU A 502 14.56 20.97 -15.22
CA LEU A 502 14.78 19.97 -14.17
C LEU A 502 14.53 18.54 -14.69
N VAL A 503 13.44 18.30 -15.42
CA VAL A 503 13.11 16.95 -15.89
C VAL A 503 14.13 16.43 -16.90
N PRO A 504 14.57 17.19 -17.94
CA PRO A 504 15.69 16.78 -18.79
C PRO A 504 16.96 16.45 -18.01
N ARG A 505 17.31 17.28 -17.00
CA ARG A 505 18.49 17.05 -16.15
C ARG A 505 18.38 15.77 -15.32
N LEU A 506 17.19 15.43 -14.83
CA LEU A 506 16.94 14.15 -14.16
C LEU A 506 17.15 12.96 -15.09
N PHE A 507 16.75 13.06 -16.35
CA PHE A 507 17.05 12.04 -17.38
C PHE A 507 18.55 11.93 -17.65
N GLU A 508 19.22 13.04 -17.92
CA GLU A 508 20.67 13.07 -18.21
C GLU A 508 21.51 12.43 -17.12
N THR A 509 21.12 12.60 -15.87
CA THR A 509 21.87 12.12 -14.71
C THR A 509 21.42 10.76 -14.20
N GLY A 510 20.36 10.19 -14.77
CA GLY A 510 19.71 8.97 -14.27
C GLY A 510 18.94 9.19 -12.95
N GLY A 511 18.77 10.42 -12.50
CA GLY A 511 17.98 10.73 -11.30
C GLY A 511 16.50 10.38 -11.45
N ILE A 512 16.01 10.33 -12.69
CA ILE A 512 14.62 9.96 -12.98
C ILE A 512 14.27 8.53 -12.58
N CYS A 513 15.25 7.60 -12.61
CA CYS A 513 15.06 6.20 -12.22
C CYS A 513 14.68 6.03 -10.74
N LEU A 514 14.99 7.04 -9.93
CA LEU A 514 14.77 7.04 -8.48
C LEU A 514 13.35 7.48 -8.08
N ILE A 515 12.51 7.87 -9.05
CA ILE A 515 11.15 8.38 -8.81
C ILE A 515 10.15 7.30 -9.22
N ASP A 516 9.27 6.91 -8.29
CA ASP A 516 8.20 5.96 -8.58
C ASP A 516 6.94 6.66 -9.09
N GLU A 517 6.55 7.76 -8.44
CA GLU A 517 5.32 8.49 -8.74
C GLU A 517 5.55 10.00 -8.70
N LEU A 518 5.06 10.72 -9.70
CA LEU A 518 5.25 12.16 -9.85
C LEU A 518 3.92 12.87 -10.11
N PHE A 519 3.62 13.88 -9.32
CA PHE A 519 2.54 14.84 -9.52
C PHE A 519 3.15 16.12 -10.07
N LEU A 520 2.98 16.36 -11.38
CA LEU A 520 3.64 17.45 -12.08
C LEU A 520 2.63 18.52 -12.50
N GLU A 521 2.80 19.75 -11.99
CA GLU A 521 2.18 20.94 -12.57
C GLU A 521 3.08 21.45 -13.69
N CYS A 522 2.55 21.43 -14.93
CA CYS A 522 3.29 21.90 -16.10
C CYS A 522 2.80 23.27 -16.51
N HIS A 523 3.76 24.22 -16.61
CA HIS A 523 3.48 25.62 -16.88
C HIS A 523 3.67 25.95 -18.37
N TYR A 524 2.60 26.43 -19.00
CA TYR A 524 2.59 26.75 -20.42
C TYR A 524 1.83 28.06 -20.70
N ASN A 525 1.93 28.58 -21.93
CA ASN A 525 1.32 29.81 -22.40
C ASN A 525 -0.21 29.68 -22.59
N ARG A 526 -0.94 29.43 -21.52
CA ARG A 526 -2.40 29.21 -21.53
C ARG A 526 -3.19 30.41 -22.11
N TRP A 527 -4.41 30.15 -22.54
CA TRP A 527 -5.34 31.18 -22.98
C TRP A 527 -5.68 32.14 -21.83
N GLN A 528 -5.66 33.45 -22.13
CA GLN A 528 -6.02 34.49 -21.15
C GLN A 528 -7.53 34.57 -20.97
N LYS A 529 -7.97 34.73 -19.72
CA LYS A 529 -9.40 34.91 -19.40
C LYS A 529 -9.91 36.27 -19.87
N CYS A 530 -9.11 37.32 -19.75
CA CYS A 530 -9.47 38.69 -20.10
C CYS A 530 -9.64 38.90 -21.61
N CYS A 531 -8.86 38.19 -22.40
CA CYS A 531 -8.60 38.56 -23.78
C CYS A 531 -8.73 37.31 -24.68
N PRO A 532 -9.95 36.98 -25.17
CA PRO A 532 -10.20 35.84 -26.03
C PRO A 532 -9.29 35.85 -27.25
N GLY A 533 -8.67 34.70 -27.56
CA GLY A 533 -7.73 34.55 -28.67
C GLY A 533 -6.29 34.95 -28.37
N GLN A 534 -5.99 35.47 -27.17
CA GLN A 534 -4.64 35.80 -26.75
C GLN A 534 -4.11 34.78 -25.75
N ARG A 535 -2.83 34.43 -25.92
CA ARG A 535 -2.12 33.56 -24.99
C ARG A 535 -1.38 34.38 -23.92
N SER A 536 -1.26 33.80 -22.73
CA SER A 536 -0.48 34.39 -21.65
C SER A 536 0.99 34.48 -22.04
N PRO A 537 1.60 35.64 -21.94
CA PRO A 537 3.03 35.78 -22.17
C PRO A 537 3.89 35.32 -20.98
N LYS A 538 3.26 34.82 -19.90
CA LYS A 538 3.96 34.44 -18.66
C LYS A 538 4.95 33.30 -18.91
N TYR A 539 4.57 32.34 -19.74
CA TYR A 539 5.38 31.17 -20.09
C TYR A 539 5.56 31.09 -21.61
N GLN A 540 6.68 30.48 -22.05
CA GLN A 540 7.00 30.33 -23.47
C GLN A 540 6.51 28.99 -24.03
N ASN A 541 6.54 27.95 -23.20
CA ASN A 541 6.18 26.58 -23.60
C ASN A 541 4.70 26.45 -23.93
N THR A 542 4.39 25.54 -24.83
CA THR A 542 3.03 25.20 -25.26
C THR A 542 2.47 24.01 -24.47
N TYR A 543 1.15 23.81 -24.51
CA TYR A 543 0.53 22.61 -23.95
C TYR A 543 1.05 21.31 -24.58
N GLY A 544 1.35 21.33 -25.91
CA GLY A 544 1.94 20.19 -26.60
C GLY A 544 3.34 19.82 -26.07
N GLU A 545 4.13 20.79 -25.61
CA GLU A 545 5.40 20.52 -24.95
C GLU A 545 5.22 19.92 -23.56
N CYS A 546 4.21 20.35 -22.80
CA CYS A 546 3.80 19.67 -21.57
C CYS A 546 3.43 18.21 -21.81
N LEU A 547 2.62 17.91 -22.83
CA LEU A 547 2.25 16.54 -23.18
C LEU A 547 3.47 15.68 -23.54
N LYS A 548 4.42 16.22 -24.30
CA LYS A 548 5.68 15.52 -24.58
C LYS A 548 6.46 15.22 -23.31
N LEU A 549 6.49 16.15 -22.36
CA LEU A 549 7.16 15.96 -21.07
C LEU A 549 6.49 14.82 -20.26
N PHE A 550 5.17 14.80 -20.18
CA PHE A 550 4.40 13.74 -19.52
C PHE A 550 4.63 12.37 -20.20
N SER A 551 4.57 12.31 -21.52
CA SER A 551 4.81 11.06 -22.26
C SER A 551 6.23 10.56 -22.01
N ARG A 552 7.24 11.43 -22.11
CA ARG A 552 8.64 11.08 -21.83
C ARG A 552 8.85 10.53 -20.41
N LEU A 553 8.16 11.09 -19.43
CA LEU A 553 8.22 10.61 -18.03
C LEU A 553 7.62 9.20 -17.90
N ARG A 554 6.48 8.92 -18.55
CA ARG A 554 5.88 7.58 -18.58
C ARG A 554 6.76 6.58 -19.31
N ASP A 555 7.33 6.99 -20.44
CA ASP A 555 8.28 6.20 -21.23
C ASP A 555 9.60 5.96 -20.46
N GLY A 556 9.92 6.79 -19.50
CA GLY A 556 11.05 6.66 -18.57
C GLY A 556 10.74 5.87 -17.29
N GLY A 557 9.55 5.26 -17.17
CA GLY A 557 9.21 4.41 -16.03
C GLY A 557 8.63 5.12 -14.81
N VAL A 558 8.27 6.41 -14.93
CA VAL A 558 7.66 7.19 -13.85
C VAL A 558 6.13 7.22 -14.00
N LEU A 559 5.41 6.83 -12.96
CA LEU A 559 3.96 7.03 -12.92
C LEU A 559 3.67 8.52 -12.72
N VAL A 560 3.51 9.26 -13.82
CA VAL A 560 3.29 10.71 -13.74
C VAL A 560 1.81 11.05 -13.93
N HIS A 561 1.36 12.00 -13.11
CA HIS A 561 0.00 12.55 -13.08
C HIS A 561 0.01 14.03 -13.44
N GLN A 562 -0.96 14.45 -14.28
CA GLN A 562 -1.17 15.87 -14.56
C GLN A 562 -1.80 16.54 -13.34
N TRP A 563 -1.04 17.50 -12.77
CA TRP A 563 -1.41 18.26 -11.56
C TRP A 563 -1.79 19.70 -11.92
N TRP A 564 -2.36 20.47 -10.95
CA TRP A 564 -2.76 21.88 -11.13
C TRP A 564 -2.17 22.76 -10.05
#